data_44282022d13756daf4f9fe5a5784bb37
#
_entry.id   44282022d13756daf4f9fe5a5784bb37
#
_cell.length_a   1.000
_cell.length_b   1.000
_cell.length_c   1.000
_cell.angle_alpha   90.00
_cell.angle_beta   90.00
_cell.angle_gamma   90.00
#
_symmetry.space_group_name_H-M   'P 1'
#
loop_
_entity.id
_entity.type
_entity.pdbx_description
1 polymer ?
#
loop_
_entity_poly.entity_id
_entity_poly.type
_entity_poly.pdbx_seq_one_letter_code
_entity_poly.pdbx_strand_id
1 'polypeptide(L)'
;KLGVQVHRGFRDASEKLKNDIIENVPLEENIILTGHSLGGAIAQILGLWFEDDAYEVQIYTFGSPSVMIEQMWEDGHFRVYLENDPVPFLPPFPYMHWGIRINAETLDWDENHPIGDVTKIDARDHSIKEYLKVLRRHNGL
;
A
#
# COMPACT_ATOMS: atom_id res chain seq x y z
N LYS A 1 -5.35 -7.34 18.09
CA LYS A 1 -5.23 -8.55 17.23
C LYS A 1 -5.96 -8.23 15.95
N LEU A 2 -5.24 -8.24 14.79
CA LEU A 2 -5.90 -7.99 13.51
C LEU A 2 -7.07 -8.96 13.32
N GLY A 3 -8.25 -8.41 13.00
CA GLY A 3 -9.44 -9.17 12.67
C GLY A 3 -9.39 -9.84 11.30
N VAL A 4 -8.34 -9.56 10.51
CA VAL A 4 -8.15 -10.01 9.12
C VAL A 4 -6.89 -10.85 8.96
N GLN A 5 -6.89 -11.74 7.97
CA GLN A 5 -5.73 -12.56 7.66
C GLN A 5 -4.81 -11.83 6.66
N VAL A 6 -3.56 -11.67 7.05
CA VAL A 6 -2.52 -11.00 6.23
C VAL A 6 -1.33 -11.91 5.98
N HIS A 7 -0.54 -11.60 4.96
CA HIS A 7 0.68 -12.34 4.64
C HIS A 7 1.65 -12.32 5.83
N ARG A 8 2.05 -13.52 6.30
CA ARG A 8 2.81 -13.70 7.54
C ARG A 8 4.12 -12.90 7.55
N GLY A 9 4.89 -12.94 6.46
CA GLY A 9 6.17 -12.24 6.40
C GLY A 9 6.04 -10.73 6.53
N PHE A 10 4.99 -10.15 5.94
CA PHE A 10 4.70 -8.71 6.08
C PHE A 10 4.23 -8.38 7.49
N ARG A 11 3.40 -9.22 8.09
CA ARG A 11 2.94 -9.06 9.47
C ARG A 11 4.10 -9.04 10.46
N ASP A 12 5.01 -10.01 10.36
CA ASP A 12 6.12 -10.15 11.29
C ASP A 12 7.10 -8.94 11.20
N ALA A 13 7.29 -8.38 9.99
CA ALA A 13 8.03 -7.15 9.78
C ALA A 13 7.32 -5.93 10.38
N SER A 14 6.00 -5.83 10.17
CA SER A 14 5.18 -4.72 10.68
C SER A 14 5.10 -4.70 12.20
N GLU A 15 5.03 -5.87 12.84
CA GLU A 15 4.96 -6.00 14.31
C GLU A 15 6.21 -5.43 14.98
N LYS A 16 7.39 -5.70 14.43
CA LYS A 16 8.64 -5.13 14.93
C LYS A 16 8.65 -3.62 14.84
N LEU A 17 8.23 -3.09 13.69
CA LEU A 17 8.19 -1.66 13.45
C LEU A 17 7.10 -0.98 14.30
N LYS A 18 5.94 -1.60 14.51
CA LYS A 18 4.89 -1.07 15.40
C LYS A 18 5.41 -0.82 16.81
N ASN A 19 6.12 -1.78 17.37
CA ASN A 19 6.67 -1.67 18.71
C ASN A 19 7.69 -0.52 18.80
N ASP A 20 8.57 -0.42 17.81
CA ASP A 20 9.57 0.65 17.76
C ASP A 20 8.91 2.03 17.60
N ILE A 21 7.87 2.16 16.79
CA ILE A 21 7.10 3.40 16.66
C ILE A 21 6.45 3.80 17.99
N ILE A 22 5.73 2.88 18.63
CA ILE A 22 5.03 3.16 19.91
C ILE A 22 6.01 3.61 21.01
N GLU A 23 7.20 3.02 21.03
CA GLU A 23 8.21 3.35 22.03
C GLU A 23 8.91 4.69 21.77
N ASN A 24 9.08 5.08 20.52
CA ASN A 24 10.00 6.16 20.13
C ASN A 24 9.35 7.34 19.43
N VAL A 25 8.10 7.23 18.99
CA VAL A 25 7.40 8.29 18.25
C VAL A 25 6.16 8.73 19.04
N PRO A 26 6.03 10.02 19.38
CA PRO A 26 4.77 10.52 19.93
C PRO A 26 3.68 10.42 18.85
N LEU A 27 2.69 9.57 19.09
CA LEU A 27 1.56 9.40 18.18
C LEU A 27 0.49 10.43 18.49
N GLU A 28 -0.01 11.08 17.45
CA GLU A 28 -1.15 11.98 17.51
C GLU A 28 -2.40 11.25 17.03
N GLU A 29 -3.58 11.84 17.22
CA GLU A 29 -4.88 11.25 16.86
C GLU A 29 -4.96 10.91 15.36
N ASN A 30 -4.33 11.72 14.51
CA ASN A 30 -4.28 11.54 13.07
C ASN A 30 -2.91 11.03 12.62
N ILE A 31 -2.88 9.88 11.94
CA ILE A 31 -1.66 9.23 11.46
C ILE A 31 -1.69 9.13 9.95
N ILE A 32 -0.63 9.58 9.29
CA ILE A 32 -0.41 9.36 7.87
C ILE A 32 0.71 8.34 7.70
N LEU A 33 0.40 7.22 7.07
CA LEU A 33 1.36 6.17 6.73
C LEU A 33 1.65 6.18 5.24
N THR A 34 2.92 6.10 4.88
CA THR A 34 3.30 6.00 3.47
C THR A 34 4.40 4.96 3.28
N GLY A 35 4.40 4.28 2.14
CA GLY A 35 5.39 3.29 1.84
C GLY A 35 5.45 2.86 0.38
N HIS A 36 6.66 2.47 -0.06
CA HIS A 36 6.91 1.90 -1.37
C HIS A 36 7.26 0.41 -1.23
N SER A 37 6.78 -0.41 -2.14
CA SER A 37 7.12 -1.84 -2.18
C SER A 37 6.78 -2.56 -0.86
N LEU A 38 7.74 -3.26 -0.26
CA LEU A 38 7.61 -3.85 1.07
C LEU A 38 7.17 -2.82 2.14
N GLY A 39 7.68 -1.59 2.08
CA GLY A 39 7.24 -0.50 2.96
C GLY A 39 5.76 -0.17 2.80
N GLY A 40 5.20 -0.31 1.60
CA GLY A 40 3.77 -0.19 1.34
C GLY A 40 2.96 -1.30 2.01
N ALA A 41 3.43 -2.55 1.95
CA ALA A 41 2.80 -3.67 2.67
C ALA A 41 2.81 -3.46 4.19
N ILE A 42 3.93 -2.98 4.72
CA ILE A 42 4.09 -2.66 6.15
C ILE A 42 3.14 -1.52 6.55
N ALA A 43 3.07 -0.44 5.76
CA ALA A 43 2.18 0.69 6.01
C ALA A 43 0.70 0.26 6.09
N GLN A 44 0.26 -0.62 5.20
CA GLN A 44 -1.10 -1.17 5.23
C GLN A 44 -1.39 -1.91 6.54
N ILE A 45 -0.50 -2.79 6.98
CA ILE A 45 -0.70 -3.58 8.21
C ILE A 45 -0.63 -2.70 9.46
N LEU A 46 0.28 -1.73 9.48
CA LEU A 46 0.35 -0.75 10.56
C LEU A 46 -0.94 0.09 10.64
N GLY A 47 -1.48 0.51 9.49
CA GLY A 47 -2.74 1.23 9.42
C GLY A 47 -3.87 0.47 10.09
N LEU A 48 -4.08 -0.79 9.73
CA LEU A 48 -5.09 -1.64 10.35
C LEU A 48 -4.92 -1.78 11.87
N TRP A 49 -3.70 -1.83 12.38
CA TRP A 49 -3.46 -1.89 13.82
C TRP A 49 -3.73 -0.57 14.52
N PHE A 50 -3.36 0.56 13.91
CA PHE A 50 -3.61 1.86 14.51
C PHE A 50 -5.09 2.24 14.48
N GLU A 51 -5.82 1.84 13.43
CA GLU A 51 -7.29 1.98 13.38
C GLU A 51 -7.98 1.12 14.46
N ASP A 52 -7.52 -0.11 14.68
CA ASP A 52 -8.01 -0.99 15.76
C ASP A 52 -7.71 -0.38 17.16
N ASP A 53 -6.63 0.39 17.27
CA ASP A 53 -6.24 1.16 18.46
C ASP A 53 -6.92 2.57 18.51
N ALA A 54 -7.92 2.83 17.65
CA ALA A 54 -8.76 4.04 17.57
C ALA A 54 -8.06 5.34 17.11
N TYR A 55 -7.00 5.22 16.31
CA TYR A 55 -6.42 6.37 15.60
C TYR A 55 -7.15 6.61 14.27
N GLU A 56 -7.20 7.86 13.81
CA GLU A 56 -7.58 8.19 12.44
C GLU A 56 -6.38 8.00 11.51
N VAL A 57 -6.47 7.08 10.56
CA VAL A 57 -5.34 6.68 9.70
C VAL A 57 -5.61 6.98 8.23
N GLN A 58 -4.63 7.56 7.57
CA GLN A 58 -4.58 7.64 6.11
C GLN A 58 -3.34 6.90 5.60
N ILE A 59 -3.51 6.10 4.53
CA ILE A 59 -2.45 5.25 3.99
C ILE A 59 -2.24 5.59 2.52
N TYR A 60 -0.99 5.90 2.16
CA TYR A 60 -0.59 6.14 0.77
C TYR A 60 0.53 5.17 0.41
N THR A 61 0.25 4.25 -0.52
CA THR A 61 1.23 3.26 -0.95
C THR A 61 1.59 3.38 -2.42
N PHE A 62 2.83 3.05 -2.76
CA PHE A 62 3.37 3.12 -4.11
C PHE A 62 3.95 1.75 -4.47
N GLY A 63 3.45 1.12 -5.53
CA GLY A 63 3.91 -0.20 -5.95
C GLY A 63 3.84 -1.26 -4.86
N SER A 64 2.85 -1.18 -3.99
CA SER A 64 2.72 -2.12 -2.87
C SER A 64 2.21 -3.48 -3.34
N PRO A 65 2.74 -4.59 -2.80
CA PRO A 65 2.19 -5.91 -3.03
C PRO A 65 0.82 -6.10 -2.36
N SER A 66 0.12 -7.18 -2.73
CA SER A 66 -1.10 -7.63 -2.09
C SER A 66 -0.81 -8.14 -0.67
N VAL A 67 -1.64 -7.79 0.31
CA VAL A 67 -1.30 -8.00 1.73
C VAL A 67 -2.22 -8.98 2.42
N MET A 68 -3.51 -8.99 2.09
CA MET A 68 -4.54 -9.74 2.82
C MET A 68 -5.30 -10.72 1.92
N ILE A 69 -5.97 -11.68 2.53
CA ILE A 69 -6.78 -12.67 1.81
C ILE A 69 -8.29 -12.35 1.84
N GLU A 70 -8.68 -11.29 2.51
CA GLU A 70 -10.06 -10.81 2.59
C GLU A 70 -10.16 -9.44 1.93
N GLN A 71 -11.22 -9.22 1.18
CA GLN A 71 -11.48 -7.91 0.59
C GLN A 71 -12.11 -7.02 1.64
N MET A 72 -11.46 -5.91 1.92
CA MET A 72 -11.98 -4.85 2.78
C MET A 72 -12.23 -3.59 1.95
N TRP A 73 -13.28 -2.89 2.30
CA TRP A 73 -13.60 -1.57 1.77
C TRP A 73 -13.35 -0.57 2.89
N GLU A 74 -12.27 0.16 2.80
CA GLU A 74 -11.99 1.22 3.76
C GLU A 74 -11.61 2.51 3.02
N ASP A 75 -12.29 3.58 3.38
CA ASP A 75 -11.90 4.93 3.05
C ASP A 75 -10.56 5.25 3.73
N GLY A 76 -9.67 5.95 3.05
CA GLY A 76 -8.40 6.37 3.65
C GLY A 76 -7.16 5.59 3.21
N HIS A 77 -7.29 4.50 2.45
CA HIS A 77 -6.15 3.84 1.82
C HIS A 77 -6.11 4.08 0.30
N PHE A 78 -5.05 4.75 -0.15
CA PHE A 78 -4.80 5.10 -1.55
C PHE A 78 -3.57 4.35 -2.07
N ARG A 79 -3.78 3.55 -3.11
CA ARG A 79 -2.74 2.70 -3.71
C ARG A 79 -2.34 3.22 -5.07
N VAL A 80 -1.20 3.87 -5.13
CA VAL A 80 -0.62 4.36 -6.39
C VAL A 80 0.19 3.25 -7.05
N TYR A 81 -0.06 3.00 -8.33
CA TYR A 81 0.65 1.98 -9.09
C TYR A 81 1.02 2.48 -10.49
N LEU A 82 2.08 1.90 -11.05
CA LEU A 82 2.42 1.96 -12.47
C LEU A 82 1.93 0.69 -13.15
N GLU A 83 1.38 0.81 -14.34
CA GLU A 83 0.68 -0.31 -15.01
C GLU A 83 1.58 -1.50 -15.30
N ASN A 84 2.87 -1.25 -15.54
CA ASN A 84 3.84 -2.30 -15.85
C ASN A 84 4.66 -2.77 -14.62
N ASP A 85 4.43 -2.19 -13.44
CA ASP A 85 5.12 -2.62 -12.21
C ASP A 85 4.66 -4.03 -11.80
N PRO A 86 5.56 -5.02 -11.71
CA PRO A 86 5.20 -6.39 -11.37
C PRO A 86 4.78 -6.59 -9.90
N VAL A 87 5.23 -5.74 -8.99
CA VAL A 87 5.08 -5.98 -7.54
C VAL A 87 3.63 -5.91 -7.05
N PRO A 88 2.76 -5.02 -7.56
CA PRO A 88 1.34 -5.05 -7.21
C PRO A 88 0.61 -6.37 -7.54
N PHE A 89 1.18 -7.20 -8.43
CA PHE A 89 0.62 -8.53 -8.74
C PHE A 89 1.09 -9.64 -7.80
N LEU A 90 1.93 -9.33 -6.82
CA LEU A 90 2.52 -10.28 -5.89
C LEU A 90 2.08 -10.01 -4.43
N PRO A 91 2.00 -11.04 -3.59
CA PRO A 91 1.90 -12.44 -3.97
C PRO A 91 0.57 -12.72 -4.71
N PRO A 92 0.51 -13.81 -5.50
CA PRO A 92 -0.71 -14.16 -6.24
C PRO A 92 -1.82 -14.60 -5.29
N PHE A 93 -3.02 -14.84 -5.85
CA PHE A 93 -4.14 -15.42 -5.10
C PHE A 93 -3.65 -16.50 -4.09
N PRO A 94 -4.16 -16.51 -2.84
CA PRO A 94 -5.36 -15.83 -2.38
C PRO A 94 -5.17 -14.38 -1.87
N TYR A 95 -3.97 -13.81 -2.00
CA TYR A 95 -3.76 -12.44 -1.52
C TYR A 95 -4.39 -11.42 -2.47
N MET A 96 -5.01 -10.42 -1.88
CA MET A 96 -5.75 -9.38 -2.58
C MET A 96 -5.34 -8.00 -2.09
N HIS A 97 -5.66 -7.01 -2.90
CA HIS A 97 -5.58 -5.61 -2.53
C HIS A 97 -6.87 -5.11 -1.88
N TRP A 98 -6.76 -4.04 -1.13
CA TRP A 98 -7.86 -3.25 -0.58
C TRP A 98 -7.57 -1.75 -0.73
N GLY A 99 -8.57 -0.90 -0.53
CA GLY A 99 -8.45 0.54 -0.72
C GLY A 99 -8.54 1.01 -2.17
N ILE A 100 -8.50 2.31 -2.38
CA ILE A 100 -8.66 2.99 -3.66
C ILE A 100 -7.40 2.84 -4.51
N ARG A 101 -7.55 2.35 -5.73
CA ARG A 101 -6.47 2.21 -6.70
C ARG A 101 -6.32 3.49 -7.52
N ILE A 102 -5.10 4.00 -7.67
CA ILE A 102 -4.78 5.18 -8.47
C ILE A 102 -3.69 4.83 -9.48
N ASN A 103 -3.99 4.99 -10.76
CA ASN A 103 -2.98 4.90 -11.81
C ASN A 103 -2.08 6.13 -11.76
N ALA A 104 -0.76 5.95 -11.59
CA ALA A 104 0.19 7.05 -11.49
C ALA A 104 0.34 7.86 -12.79
N GLU A 105 0.06 7.25 -13.95
CA GLU A 105 0.23 7.88 -15.26
C GLU A 105 -0.96 8.76 -15.65
N THR A 106 -2.19 8.33 -15.32
CA THR A 106 -3.42 9.02 -15.71
C THR A 106 -4.10 9.76 -14.56
N LEU A 107 -3.77 9.41 -13.32
CA LEU A 107 -4.47 9.80 -12.08
C LEU A 107 -5.92 9.29 -12.01
N ASP A 108 -6.33 8.41 -12.91
CA ASP A 108 -7.61 7.74 -12.79
C ASP A 108 -7.62 6.85 -11.55
N TRP A 109 -8.74 6.83 -10.88
CA TRP A 109 -8.94 5.98 -9.71
C TRP A 109 -10.09 5.00 -9.93
N ASP A 110 -9.98 3.83 -9.30
CA ASP A 110 -10.93 2.75 -9.44
C ASP A 110 -11.04 1.96 -8.13
N GLU A 111 -12.25 1.65 -7.73
CA GLU A 111 -12.55 0.76 -6.61
C GLU A 111 -12.56 -0.71 -7.06
N ASN A 112 -12.78 -0.97 -8.34
CA ASN A 112 -12.66 -2.30 -8.92
C ASN A 112 -11.21 -2.60 -9.27
N HIS A 113 -10.76 -3.79 -9.00
CA HIS A 113 -9.37 -4.22 -9.14
C HIS A 113 -9.20 -5.16 -10.36
N PRO A 114 -9.36 -4.67 -11.60
CA PRO A 114 -8.98 -5.50 -12.72
C PRO A 114 -7.48 -5.83 -12.60
N ILE A 115 -7.14 -7.07 -12.79
CA ILE A 115 -5.77 -7.50 -12.96
C ILE A 115 -5.24 -6.74 -14.18
N GLY A 116 -4.17 -5.95 -14.01
CA GLY A 116 -3.55 -5.25 -15.12
C GLY A 116 -3.02 -6.21 -16.17
N ASP A 117 -2.61 -5.68 -17.32
CA ASP A 117 -2.06 -6.47 -18.41
C ASP A 117 -0.66 -6.99 -18.05
N VAL A 118 -0.59 -8.18 -17.47
CA VAL A 118 0.66 -8.85 -17.08
C VAL A 118 1.62 -9.10 -18.26
N THR A 119 1.20 -8.85 -19.50
CA THR A 119 2.05 -9.04 -20.69
C THR A 119 3.06 -7.91 -20.88
N LYS A 120 2.91 -6.80 -20.19
CA LYS A 120 3.76 -5.59 -20.30
C LYS A 120 4.62 -5.31 -19.09
N ILE A 121 4.84 -6.31 -18.24
CA ILE A 121 5.62 -6.14 -17.00
C ILE A 121 7.05 -5.66 -17.29
N ASP A 122 7.44 -4.59 -16.61
CA ASP A 122 8.81 -4.09 -16.58
C ASP A 122 9.26 -3.84 -15.14
N ALA A 123 10.22 -4.63 -14.67
CA ALA A 123 10.74 -4.53 -13.31
C ALA A 123 11.39 -3.15 -13.00
N ARG A 124 11.74 -2.36 -14.03
CA ARG A 124 12.26 -0.98 -13.85
C ARG A 124 11.18 -0.04 -13.34
N ASP A 125 9.91 -0.30 -13.68
CA ASP A 125 8.77 0.50 -13.26
C ASP A 125 8.47 0.34 -11.76
N HIS A 126 9.03 -0.68 -11.12
CA HIS A 126 8.96 -0.82 -9.66
C HIS A 126 9.86 0.18 -8.90
N SER A 127 10.73 0.91 -9.59
CA SER A 127 11.60 1.88 -8.92
C SER A 127 10.82 3.07 -8.37
N ILE A 128 11.05 3.45 -7.11
CA ILE A 128 10.48 4.69 -6.53
C ILE A 128 10.84 5.94 -7.36
N LYS A 129 11.96 5.91 -8.08
CA LYS A 129 12.36 7.01 -8.97
C LYS A 129 11.41 7.14 -10.17
N GLU A 130 10.90 6.03 -10.72
CA GLU A 130 9.91 6.08 -11.81
C GLU A 130 8.57 6.60 -11.29
N TYR A 131 8.11 6.18 -10.13
CA TYR A 131 6.94 6.75 -9.47
C TYR A 131 7.06 8.27 -9.29
N LEU A 132 8.17 8.74 -8.74
CA LEU A 132 8.43 10.17 -8.57
C LEU A 132 8.47 10.92 -9.91
N LYS A 133 9.09 10.36 -10.92
CA LYS A 133 9.20 10.95 -12.27
C LYS A 133 7.81 11.09 -12.91
N VAL A 134 6.99 10.07 -12.82
CA VAL A 134 5.64 10.08 -13.40
C VAL A 134 4.75 11.09 -12.66
N LEU A 135 4.70 11.03 -11.33
CA LEU A 135 3.87 11.90 -10.51
C LEU A 135 4.26 13.39 -10.61
N ARG A 136 5.56 13.69 -10.75
CA ARG A 136 6.03 15.08 -10.95
C ARG A 136 5.50 15.70 -12.23
N ARG A 137 5.26 14.92 -13.29
CA ARG A 137 4.70 15.44 -14.56
C ARG A 137 3.31 16.04 -14.36
N HIS A 138 2.51 15.50 -13.46
CA HIS A 138 1.18 16.01 -13.14
C HIS A 138 1.21 17.34 -12.37
N ASN A 139 2.28 17.57 -11.61
CA ASN A 139 2.45 18.80 -10.82
C ASN A 139 3.23 19.89 -11.56
N GLY A 140 3.61 19.68 -12.82
CA GLY A 140 4.42 20.63 -13.61
C GLY A 140 5.86 20.81 -13.08
N LEU A 141 6.40 19.82 -12.35
CA LEU A 141 7.74 19.82 -11.74
C LEU A 141 8.74 18.99 -12.55
#